data_e4f0eacff1d917f07b448443e45750c4
#
_entry.id   e4f0eacff1d917f07b448443e45750c4
#
_cell.length_a   1.000
_cell.length_b   1.000
_cell.length_c   1.000
_cell.angle_alpha   90.00
_cell.angle_beta   90.00
_cell.angle_gamma   90.00
#
_symmetry.space_group_name_H-M   'P 1'
#
loop_
_entity.id
_entity.type
_entity.pdbx_description
1 polymer ?
#
loop_
_entity_poly.entity_id
_entity_poly.type
_entity_poly.pdbx_seq_one_letter_code
_entity_poly.pdbx_strand_id
1 'polypeptide(L)'
;MNELIATLHAVCQERADQPALTFEGQSLTYREFWDRVERMAAAYQRLGIQAEDRVVCQLPNSPEYLISMVAAWISRIVFVGVDHDLTGPELVSLVDRTDAVALLYQPRAGADDGMEPLRTVHEAFPKIHTIVRGTDEPVGTTFADLLDDSADLPDTPRDYTGIDDLGIALLLMTSGTTGQPKLVVETCRALWSKTAAFLEAMRPNSDDVWLIYPPMAHGFGLKMTLMGLASGGRLVVMDRFSPSGALDLVTAERVTVLPGTPAHLRMMLDRLDGERHDVSSLRWGVSAASPLPAALLEQVYAVLGVEMLFIYGCSEGFYTFTTDRADIEAGSVGRRPMDGPAGTPADGHVEIAALDGTGSVASGVLGEIVYRAKVPVRYWGQESVGVDGWYHTGDLGIIDDEGRLHVRGRTKELVNRGGLKVSCVEVETALGALPAVADAAIFPVPDQVLGEAIGACVVSADPDAPIDLEGLKAALRTSLARHKMPDRLWIVDAIPRTKLGKIDRAALSTTVAS
;
A
#
# COMPACT_ATOMS: atom_id res chain seq x y z
N MET A 1 -7.78 12.68 23.59
CA MET A 1 -6.47 12.00 23.75
C MET A 1 -6.15 11.31 22.44
N ASN A 2 -4.95 11.42 21.95
CA ASN A 2 -4.54 10.76 20.71
C ASN A 2 -4.31 9.26 20.95
N GLU A 3 -5.28 8.44 20.59
CA GLU A 3 -5.26 6.99 20.89
C GLU A 3 -4.09 6.26 20.19
N LEU A 4 -3.70 6.69 18.99
CA LEU A 4 -2.55 6.09 18.30
C LEU A 4 -1.27 6.28 19.10
N ILE A 5 -0.95 7.51 19.48
CA ILE A 5 0.27 7.84 20.21
C ILE A 5 0.22 7.22 21.61
N ALA A 6 -0.92 7.30 22.29
CA ALA A 6 -1.11 6.69 23.62
C ALA A 6 -0.87 5.19 23.59
N THR A 7 -1.39 4.48 22.59
CA THR A 7 -1.18 3.03 22.44
C THR A 7 0.28 2.70 22.16
N LEU A 8 0.92 3.40 21.19
CA LEU A 8 2.33 3.16 20.87
C LEU A 8 3.23 3.41 22.09
N HIS A 9 2.99 4.50 22.84
CA HIS A 9 3.74 4.80 24.04
C HIS A 9 3.52 3.74 25.13
N ALA A 10 2.28 3.34 25.39
CA ALA A 10 1.96 2.30 26.38
C ALA A 10 2.66 0.97 26.05
N VAL A 11 2.63 0.53 24.79
CA VAL A 11 3.35 -0.67 24.34
C VAL A 11 4.86 -0.53 24.56
N CYS A 12 5.44 0.64 24.25
CA CYS A 12 6.87 0.89 24.48
C CYS A 12 7.25 0.83 25.97
N GLN A 13 6.34 1.23 26.87
CA GLN A 13 6.53 1.12 28.31
C GLN A 13 6.39 -0.34 28.79
N GLU A 14 5.32 -1.01 28.40
CA GLU A 14 5.01 -2.38 28.85
C GLU A 14 6.04 -3.40 28.35
N ARG A 15 6.61 -3.16 27.17
CA ARG A 15 7.56 -4.07 26.51
C ARG A 15 8.98 -3.48 26.38
N ALA A 16 9.34 -2.58 27.27
CA ALA A 16 10.54 -1.74 27.19
C ALA A 16 11.82 -2.51 26.78
N ASP A 17 12.05 -3.67 27.37
CA ASP A 17 13.28 -4.45 27.15
C ASP A 17 13.13 -5.55 26.08
N GLN A 18 11.97 -5.61 25.39
CA GLN A 18 11.75 -6.52 24.27
C GLN A 18 12.18 -5.90 22.93
N PRO A 19 12.63 -6.69 21.95
CA PRO A 19 12.99 -6.18 20.65
C PRO A 19 11.75 -5.63 19.92
N ALA A 20 11.82 -4.38 19.48
CA ALA A 20 10.80 -3.70 18.68
C ALA A 20 11.11 -3.78 17.18
N LEU A 21 12.36 -3.55 16.81
CA LEU A 21 12.83 -3.44 15.43
C LEU A 21 14.11 -4.25 15.24
N THR A 22 14.18 -4.96 14.13
CA THR A 22 15.42 -5.58 13.63
C THR A 22 15.68 -5.09 12.20
N PHE A 23 16.86 -4.56 11.95
CA PHE A 23 17.28 -4.08 10.64
C PHE A 23 18.76 -4.41 10.42
N GLU A 24 19.11 -5.05 9.30
CA GLU A 24 20.50 -5.46 8.97
C GLU A 24 21.20 -6.22 10.13
N GLY A 25 20.45 -7.08 10.81
CA GLY A 25 20.95 -7.88 11.93
C GLY A 25 21.12 -7.14 13.26
N GLN A 26 20.81 -5.86 13.30
CA GLN A 26 20.80 -5.07 14.54
C GLN A 26 19.38 -4.89 15.05
N SER A 27 19.20 -5.03 16.38
CA SER A 27 17.90 -4.89 17.00
C SER A 27 17.87 -3.70 17.95
N LEU A 28 16.74 -2.99 17.93
CA LEU A 28 16.39 -1.99 18.93
C LEU A 28 15.29 -2.55 19.83
N THR A 29 15.42 -2.38 21.13
CA THR A 29 14.33 -2.61 22.08
C THR A 29 13.25 -1.52 21.94
N TYR A 30 12.08 -1.78 22.50
CA TYR A 30 11.00 -0.79 22.54
C TYR A 30 11.42 0.48 23.31
N ARG A 31 12.24 0.35 24.37
CA ARG A 31 12.83 1.47 25.10
C ARG A 31 13.75 2.29 24.19
N GLU A 32 14.72 1.65 23.55
CA GLU A 32 15.67 2.32 22.65
C GLU A 32 14.97 2.97 21.45
N PHE A 33 13.94 2.32 20.92
CA PHE A 33 13.11 2.90 19.86
C PHE A 33 12.44 4.19 20.35
N TRP A 34 11.78 4.17 21.51
CA TRP A 34 11.08 5.36 22.01
C TRP A 34 12.05 6.47 22.41
N ASP A 35 13.18 6.14 23.01
CA ASP A 35 14.24 7.11 23.34
C ASP A 35 14.75 7.83 22.07
N ARG A 36 14.92 7.10 20.96
CA ARG A 36 15.29 7.70 19.67
C ARG A 36 14.17 8.55 19.08
N VAL A 37 12.91 8.17 19.26
CA VAL A 37 11.75 9.01 18.88
C VAL A 37 11.79 10.35 19.63
N GLU A 38 12.03 10.32 20.94
CA GLU A 38 12.14 11.54 21.75
C GLU A 38 13.33 12.43 21.33
N ARG A 39 14.50 11.82 21.09
CA ARG A 39 15.68 12.52 20.57
C ARG A 39 15.41 13.19 19.24
N MET A 40 14.77 12.51 18.32
CA MET A 40 14.39 13.04 17.02
C MET A 40 13.38 14.19 17.14
N ALA A 41 12.42 14.08 18.06
CA ALA A 41 11.47 15.15 18.34
C ALA A 41 12.16 16.38 18.96
N ALA A 42 13.15 16.18 19.84
CA ALA A 42 14.00 17.27 20.35
C ALA A 42 14.88 17.88 19.24
N ALA A 43 15.36 17.06 18.32
CA ALA A 43 16.12 17.53 17.16
C ALA A 43 15.26 18.41 16.24
N TYR A 44 14.03 18.06 15.95
CA TYR A 44 13.11 18.93 15.21
C TYR A 44 12.95 20.29 15.88
N GLN A 45 12.79 20.30 17.20
CA GLN A 45 12.68 21.55 17.96
C GLN A 45 13.99 22.39 17.88
N ARG A 46 15.17 21.75 18.01
CA ARG A 46 16.47 22.46 17.89
C ARG A 46 16.68 23.05 16.51
N LEU A 47 16.18 22.38 15.46
CA LEU A 47 16.20 22.88 14.08
C LEU A 47 15.16 23.99 13.83
N GLY A 48 14.33 24.34 14.82
CA GLY A 48 13.29 25.35 14.69
C GLY A 48 12.05 24.89 13.95
N ILE A 49 11.90 23.58 13.71
CA ILE A 49 10.72 22.98 13.08
C ILE A 49 9.58 22.99 14.10
N GLN A 50 8.45 23.56 13.73
CA GLN A 50 7.32 23.81 14.62
C GLN A 50 6.14 22.88 14.33
N ALA A 51 5.14 22.90 15.21
CA ALA A 51 3.88 22.22 14.96
C ALA A 51 3.25 22.70 13.65
N GLU A 52 2.67 21.77 12.90
CA GLU A 52 2.05 21.98 11.60
C GLU A 52 3.02 22.23 10.44
N ASP A 53 4.34 22.35 10.70
CA ASP A 53 5.34 22.33 9.64
C ASP A 53 5.34 20.96 8.92
N ARG A 54 5.79 20.96 7.67
CA ARG A 54 5.87 19.75 6.84
C ARG A 54 7.31 19.31 6.70
N VAL A 55 7.53 18.01 6.94
CA VAL A 55 8.82 17.35 6.79
C VAL A 55 8.69 16.26 5.73
N VAL A 56 9.35 16.44 4.60
CA VAL A 56 9.41 15.43 3.53
C VAL A 56 10.43 14.36 3.89
N CYS A 57 10.06 13.09 3.71
CA CYS A 57 10.92 11.95 3.99
C CYS A 57 11.08 11.07 2.75
N GLN A 58 12.27 11.11 2.15
CA GLN A 58 12.71 10.23 1.06
C GLN A 58 13.76 9.24 1.57
N LEU A 59 13.34 8.41 2.52
CA LEU A 59 14.13 7.28 3.01
C LEU A 59 13.52 5.97 2.52
N PRO A 60 14.32 4.91 2.32
CA PRO A 60 13.79 3.55 2.22
C PRO A 60 13.22 3.11 3.58
N ASN A 61 12.61 1.92 3.61
CA ASN A 61 12.25 1.30 4.88
C ASN A 61 13.49 1.20 5.78
N SER A 62 13.41 1.83 6.93
CA SER A 62 14.53 1.86 7.89
C SER A 62 14.02 2.24 9.28
N PRO A 63 14.78 1.98 10.34
CA PRO A 63 14.47 2.49 11.68
C PRO A 63 14.31 4.00 11.70
N GLU A 64 15.17 4.74 10.98
CA GLU A 64 15.15 6.21 10.92
C GLU A 64 13.87 6.75 10.28
N TYR A 65 13.32 6.05 9.27
CA TYR A 65 12.00 6.41 8.69
C TYR A 65 10.93 6.39 9.78
N LEU A 66 10.84 5.27 10.50
CA LEU A 66 9.81 5.06 11.52
C LEU A 66 10.00 5.99 12.73
N ILE A 67 11.23 6.15 13.21
CA ILE A 67 11.59 7.07 14.30
C ILE A 67 11.19 8.49 13.93
N SER A 68 11.55 8.96 12.74
CA SER A 68 11.23 10.31 12.26
C SER A 68 9.74 10.55 12.11
N MET A 69 9.00 9.55 11.63
CA MET A 69 7.55 9.62 11.47
C MET A 69 6.84 9.75 12.82
N VAL A 70 7.17 8.89 13.79
CA VAL A 70 6.55 8.94 15.13
C VAL A 70 6.98 10.22 15.87
N ALA A 71 8.24 10.65 15.73
CA ALA A 71 8.74 11.91 16.28
C ALA A 71 8.00 13.14 15.71
N ALA A 72 7.68 13.13 14.42
CA ALA A 72 6.85 14.16 13.79
C ALA A 72 5.46 14.21 14.43
N TRP A 73 4.81 13.05 14.61
CA TRP A 73 3.48 12.97 15.21
C TRP A 73 3.42 13.48 16.65
N ILE A 74 4.39 13.10 17.50
CA ILE A 74 4.45 13.59 18.90
C ILE A 74 4.84 15.07 18.98
N SER A 75 5.42 15.62 17.91
CA SER A 75 5.73 17.04 17.77
C SER A 75 4.66 17.83 17.03
N ARG A 76 3.57 17.19 16.61
CA ARG A 76 2.49 17.77 15.79
C ARG A 76 2.96 18.29 14.42
N ILE A 77 4.04 17.72 13.90
CA ILE A 77 4.61 18.02 12.58
C ILE A 77 3.92 17.11 11.56
N VAL A 78 3.63 17.64 10.38
CA VAL A 78 3.06 16.88 9.27
C VAL A 78 4.15 16.12 8.55
N PHE A 79 4.12 14.78 8.65
CA PHE A 79 5.08 13.93 7.97
C PHE A 79 4.64 13.69 6.52
N VAL A 80 5.54 13.83 5.56
CA VAL A 80 5.27 13.61 4.14
C VAL A 80 6.15 12.48 3.65
N GLY A 81 5.65 11.24 3.79
CA GLY A 81 6.35 10.04 3.33
C GLY A 81 6.25 9.90 1.82
N VAL A 82 7.39 9.74 1.14
CA VAL A 82 7.45 9.66 -0.31
C VAL A 82 8.30 8.49 -0.79
N ASP A 83 8.08 8.11 -2.05
CA ASP A 83 8.84 7.05 -2.69
C ASP A 83 10.34 7.42 -2.73
N HIS A 84 11.20 6.49 -2.33
CA HIS A 84 12.65 6.68 -2.34
C HIS A 84 13.22 6.93 -3.75
N ASP A 85 12.45 6.61 -4.79
CA ASP A 85 12.85 6.75 -6.19
C ASP A 85 12.49 8.11 -6.83
N LEU A 86 11.96 9.11 -6.10
CA LEU A 86 11.67 10.42 -6.67
C LEU A 86 12.95 11.12 -7.13
N THR A 87 12.86 11.73 -8.31
CA THR A 87 13.93 12.54 -8.91
C THR A 87 14.03 13.92 -8.26
N GLY A 88 15.12 14.65 -8.50
CA GLY A 88 15.30 16.03 -8.01
C GLY A 88 14.15 16.96 -8.37
N PRO A 89 13.72 17.06 -9.65
CA PRO A 89 12.57 17.88 -10.04
C PRO A 89 11.25 17.50 -9.38
N GLU A 90 11.01 16.19 -9.16
CA GLU A 90 9.81 15.72 -8.46
C GLU A 90 9.82 16.12 -6.98
N LEU A 91 10.98 16.03 -6.32
CA LEU A 91 11.16 16.49 -4.95
C LEU A 91 11.00 18.00 -4.82
N VAL A 92 11.58 18.78 -5.74
CA VAL A 92 11.40 20.24 -5.79
C VAL A 92 9.91 20.59 -5.89
N SER A 93 9.19 19.97 -6.81
CA SER A 93 7.73 20.17 -6.94
C SER A 93 6.97 19.80 -5.66
N LEU A 94 7.39 18.74 -4.98
CA LEU A 94 6.74 18.29 -3.75
C LEU A 94 7.02 19.25 -2.58
N VAL A 95 8.26 19.66 -2.38
CA VAL A 95 8.66 20.63 -1.35
C VAL A 95 7.91 21.95 -1.54
N ASP A 96 7.81 22.44 -2.77
CA ASP A 96 7.05 23.65 -3.10
C ASP A 96 5.56 23.48 -2.76
N ARG A 97 4.93 22.42 -3.23
CA ARG A 97 3.49 22.15 -3.01
C ARG A 97 3.11 21.95 -1.54
N THR A 98 4.02 21.45 -0.74
CA THR A 98 3.79 21.19 0.69
C THR A 98 4.32 22.33 1.56
N ASP A 99 5.06 23.28 0.98
CA ASP A 99 5.79 24.30 1.72
C ASP A 99 6.61 23.66 2.87
N ALA A 100 7.35 22.60 2.52
CA ALA A 100 8.09 21.81 3.50
C ALA A 100 9.34 22.56 3.97
N VAL A 101 9.58 22.49 5.28
CA VAL A 101 10.72 23.16 5.92
C VAL A 101 11.93 22.25 6.09
N ALA A 102 11.73 20.93 5.97
CA ALA A 102 12.81 19.96 6.09
C ALA A 102 12.65 18.80 5.11
N LEU A 103 13.79 18.21 4.72
CA LEU A 103 13.92 17.02 3.90
C LEU A 103 14.81 16.00 4.61
N LEU A 104 14.26 14.82 4.89
CA LEU A 104 15.01 13.64 5.29
C LEU A 104 15.36 12.85 4.03
N TYR A 105 16.63 12.56 3.84
CA TYR A 105 17.13 12.04 2.58
C TYR A 105 18.14 10.90 2.78
N GLN A 106 18.09 9.92 1.89
CA GLN A 106 19.14 8.92 1.74
C GLN A 106 19.51 8.80 0.27
N PRO A 107 20.83 8.82 -0.06
CA PRO A 107 21.30 8.58 -1.42
C PRO A 107 20.88 7.21 -1.93
N ARG A 108 20.56 7.11 -3.22
CA ARG A 108 20.20 5.83 -3.83
C ARG A 108 21.45 4.96 -4.00
N ALA A 109 21.39 3.75 -3.49
CA ALA A 109 22.44 2.78 -3.72
C ALA A 109 22.51 2.37 -5.21
N GLY A 110 23.70 2.42 -5.78
CA GLY A 110 23.94 2.05 -7.18
C GLY A 110 23.52 3.08 -8.23
N ALA A 111 23.10 4.29 -7.84
CA ALA A 111 22.93 5.39 -8.76
C ALA A 111 24.31 6.03 -9.09
N ASP A 112 24.49 6.51 -10.33
CA ASP A 112 25.73 7.20 -10.74
C ASP A 112 25.98 8.45 -9.89
N ASP A 113 24.92 9.15 -9.53
CA ASP A 113 24.92 10.28 -8.60
C ASP A 113 23.71 10.23 -7.67
N GLY A 114 23.85 9.53 -6.56
CA GLY A 114 22.78 9.40 -5.56
C GLY A 114 22.44 10.69 -4.82
N MET A 115 23.29 11.72 -4.86
CA MET A 115 23.11 13.01 -4.19
C MET A 115 22.49 14.09 -5.08
N GLU A 116 22.36 13.86 -6.39
CA GLU A 116 21.78 14.81 -7.34
C GLU A 116 20.39 15.32 -6.89
N PRO A 117 19.43 14.46 -6.46
CA PRO A 117 18.13 14.94 -6.04
C PRO A 117 18.18 15.90 -4.86
N LEU A 118 19.07 15.65 -3.88
CA LEU A 118 19.24 16.53 -2.74
C LEU A 118 19.84 17.89 -3.14
N ARG A 119 20.87 17.91 -4.01
CA ARG A 119 21.45 19.14 -4.51
C ARG A 119 20.45 19.98 -5.29
N THR A 120 19.63 19.35 -6.14
CA THR A 120 18.56 20.03 -6.87
C THR A 120 17.55 20.70 -5.94
N VAL A 121 17.17 20.04 -4.84
CA VAL A 121 16.30 20.64 -3.82
C VAL A 121 17.00 21.81 -3.10
N HIS A 122 18.29 21.69 -2.76
CA HIS A 122 19.06 22.75 -2.10
C HIS A 122 19.23 23.99 -2.97
N GLU A 123 19.42 23.82 -4.28
CA GLU A 123 19.48 24.94 -5.22
C GLU A 123 18.15 25.69 -5.27
N ALA A 124 17.03 24.98 -5.26
CA ALA A 124 15.71 25.59 -5.28
C ALA A 124 15.29 26.19 -3.92
N PHE A 125 15.67 25.55 -2.81
CA PHE A 125 15.30 25.91 -1.44
C PHE A 125 16.53 25.96 -0.52
N PRO A 126 17.40 27.01 -0.60
CA PRO A 126 18.66 27.05 0.15
C PRO A 126 18.51 27.09 1.68
N LYS A 127 17.31 27.33 2.19
CA LYS A 127 17.02 27.39 3.63
C LYS A 127 16.37 26.10 4.18
N ILE A 128 16.10 25.12 3.33
CA ILE A 128 15.49 23.87 3.79
C ILE A 128 16.47 23.12 4.71
N HIS A 129 15.97 22.65 5.85
CA HIS A 129 16.77 21.78 6.70
C HIS A 129 16.90 20.40 6.05
N THR A 130 18.13 19.89 5.95
CA THR A 130 18.37 18.55 5.43
C THR A 130 18.94 17.64 6.50
N ILE A 131 18.35 16.46 6.63
CA ILE A 131 18.78 15.40 7.53
C ILE A 131 19.12 14.20 6.67
N VAL A 132 20.37 13.77 6.69
CA VAL A 132 20.88 12.79 5.72
C VAL A 132 21.29 11.48 6.41
N ARG A 133 20.96 10.36 5.78
CA ARG A 133 21.37 9.02 6.18
C ARG A 133 22.32 8.42 5.15
N GLY A 134 23.40 7.76 5.63
CA GLY A 134 24.26 6.93 4.77
C GLY A 134 25.11 7.69 3.75
N THR A 135 25.63 8.87 4.12
CA THR A 135 26.61 9.61 3.31
C THR A 135 27.66 10.29 4.21
N ASP A 136 28.87 10.36 3.72
CA ASP A 136 29.98 11.11 4.31
C ASP A 136 30.11 12.52 3.70
N GLU A 137 29.26 12.88 2.73
CA GLU A 137 29.26 14.23 2.17
C GLU A 137 28.73 15.23 3.21
N PRO A 138 29.41 16.40 3.36
CA PRO A 138 29.04 17.42 4.36
C PRO A 138 27.81 18.23 3.90
N VAL A 139 26.71 17.57 3.62
CA VAL A 139 25.45 18.18 3.18
C VAL A 139 24.38 17.97 4.25
N GLY A 140 24.11 19.00 5.03
CA GLY A 140 23.09 18.95 6.09
C GLY A 140 23.57 18.29 7.39
N THR A 141 22.63 17.93 8.24
CA THR A 141 22.86 17.25 9.52
C THR A 141 22.67 15.76 9.34
N THR A 142 23.49 14.91 9.94
CA THR A 142 23.31 13.45 9.84
C THR A 142 22.34 12.94 10.89
N PHE A 143 21.69 11.81 10.61
CA PHE A 143 20.89 11.12 11.62
C PHE A 143 21.72 10.70 12.84
N ALA A 144 22.99 10.33 12.63
CA ALA A 144 23.91 9.99 13.71
C ALA A 144 24.08 11.17 14.68
N ASP A 145 24.30 12.38 14.17
CA ASP A 145 24.46 13.58 15.00
C ASP A 145 23.19 13.95 15.78
N LEU A 146 22.02 13.65 15.23
CA LEU A 146 20.73 13.98 15.85
C LEU A 146 20.28 12.96 16.89
N LEU A 147 20.66 11.70 16.69
CA LEU A 147 20.25 10.56 17.52
C LEU A 147 21.36 10.12 18.50
N ASP A 148 22.48 10.88 18.55
CA ASP A 148 23.58 10.61 19.48
C ASP A 148 23.08 10.54 20.92
N ASP A 149 23.48 9.48 21.63
CA ASP A 149 23.11 9.22 23.01
C ASP A 149 23.65 10.28 24.00
N SER A 150 24.64 11.08 23.59
CA SER A 150 25.17 12.21 24.37
C SER A 150 24.24 13.44 24.38
N ALA A 151 23.25 13.53 23.46
CA ALA A 151 22.31 14.63 23.47
C ALA A 151 21.31 14.48 24.61
N ASP A 152 21.26 15.45 25.51
CA ASP A 152 20.35 15.45 26.66
C ASP A 152 18.89 15.36 26.21
N LEU A 153 18.20 14.30 26.68
CA LEU A 153 16.74 14.27 26.63
C LEU A 153 16.19 15.34 27.59
N PRO A 154 15.02 15.92 27.30
CA PRO A 154 14.38 16.83 28.25
C PRO A 154 14.19 16.13 29.60
N ASP A 155 14.61 16.77 30.70
CA ASP A 155 14.48 16.27 32.07
C ASP A 155 13.03 15.95 32.48
N THR A 156 12.07 16.50 31.77
CA THR A 156 10.64 16.28 31.96
C THR A 156 10.05 15.42 30.85
N PRO A 157 9.37 14.29 31.18
CA PRO A 157 8.65 13.51 30.19
C PRO A 157 7.67 14.38 29.41
N ARG A 158 7.60 14.19 28.08
CA ARG A 158 6.59 14.88 27.27
C ARG A 158 5.19 14.52 27.70
N ASP A 159 4.33 15.52 27.77
CA ASP A 159 2.89 15.29 27.91
C ASP A 159 2.25 15.05 26.53
N TYR A 160 1.86 13.81 26.30
CA TYR A 160 1.16 13.39 25.06
C TYR A 160 -0.35 13.59 25.13
N THR A 161 -0.91 13.98 26.28
CA THR A 161 -2.38 14.11 26.46
C THR A 161 -2.98 15.26 25.67
N GLY A 162 -2.20 16.30 25.38
CA GLY A 162 -2.60 17.48 24.62
C GLY A 162 -2.47 17.35 23.10
N ILE A 163 -2.03 16.21 22.56
CA ILE A 163 -1.89 16.04 21.12
C ILE A 163 -3.27 15.82 20.51
N ASP A 164 -3.63 16.72 19.56
CA ASP A 164 -4.87 16.61 18.81
C ASP A 164 -4.85 15.38 17.89
N ASP A 165 -5.88 14.56 17.95
CA ASP A 165 -6.03 13.39 17.11
C ASP A 165 -6.65 13.70 15.74
N LEU A 166 -7.22 14.90 15.54
CA LEU A 166 -7.76 15.43 14.29
C LEU A 166 -6.75 16.27 13.50
N GLY A 167 -5.63 16.65 14.12
CA GLY A 167 -4.51 17.30 13.43
C GLY A 167 -3.96 16.43 12.30
N ILE A 168 -3.42 17.06 11.26
CA ILE A 168 -2.80 16.34 10.14
C ILE A 168 -1.52 15.68 10.62
N ALA A 169 -1.48 14.35 10.56
CA ALA A 169 -0.33 13.55 10.94
C ALA A 169 0.58 13.23 9.76
N LEU A 170 -0.05 12.97 8.60
CA LEU A 170 0.65 12.41 7.46
C LEU A 170 0.02 12.86 6.14
N LEU A 171 0.86 13.10 5.14
CA LEU A 171 0.46 13.18 3.73
C LEU A 171 0.94 11.93 3.01
N LEU A 172 0.00 11.13 2.52
CA LEU A 172 0.27 9.95 1.70
C LEU A 172 0.24 10.31 0.22
N MET A 173 1.34 10.05 -0.47
CA MET A 173 1.41 10.25 -1.91
C MET A 173 0.71 9.09 -2.64
N THR A 174 -0.16 9.43 -3.60
CA THR A 174 -0.83 8.44 -4.47
C THR A 174 -0.52 8.72 -5.92
N SER A 175 -0.44 7.65 -6.73
CA SER A 175 -0.31 7.78 -8.18
C SER A 175 -1.60 8.38 -8.75
N GLY A 176 -1.61 9.71 -8.94
CA GLY A 176 -2.73 10.42 -9.56
C GLY A 176 -2.89 10.05 -11.04
N THR A 177 -4.13 9.88 -11.49
CA THR A 177 -4.46 9.64 -12.92
C THR A 177 -4.28 10.88 -13.82
N THR A 178 -3.94 12.03 -13.23
CA THR A 178 -3.84 13.34 -13.89
C THR A 178 -2.42 13.84 -14.10
N GLY A 179 -1.40 12.99 -13.91
CA GLY A 179 0.01 13.30 -14.14
C GLY A 179 0.78 13.80 -12.91
N GLN A 180 0.16 14.48 -11.95
CA GLN A 180 0.80 14.81 -10.67
C GLN A 180 0.23 13.95 -9.52
N PRO A 181 1.10 13.40 -8.66
CA PRO A 181 0.65 12.64 -7.49
C PRO A 181 -0.23 13.50 -6.57
N LYS A 182 -1.33 12.91 -6.09
CA LYS A 182 -2.16 13.51 -5.06
C LYS A 182 -1.57 13.21 -3.68
N LEU A 183 -1.79 14.13 -2.74
CA LEU A 183 -1.37 13.96 -1.34
C LEU A 183 -2.63 13.80 -0.48
N VAL A 184 -2.88 12.59 -0.04
CA VAL A 184 -4.02 12.28 0.84
C VAL A 184 -3.67 12.70 2.26
N VAL A 185 -4.58 13.43 2.89
CA VAL A 185 -4.43 13.90 4.27
C VAL A 185 -4.89 12.80 5.24
N GLU A 186 -3.99 12.36 6.10
CA GLU A 186 -4.28 11.42 7.18
C GLU A 186 -4.13 12.08 8.56
N THR A 187 -5.09 11.84 9.45
CA THR A 187 -5.02 12.24 10.85
C THR A 187 -4.61 11.06 11.73
N CYS A 188 -4.11 11.30 12.95
CA CYS A 188 -3.84 10.22 13.88
C CYS A 188 -5.08 9.38 14.19
N ARG A 189 -6.25 10.02 14.28
CA ARG A 189 -7.54 9.34 14.46
C ARG A 189 -7.84 8.38 13.32
N ALA A 190 -7.67 8.83 12.07
CA ALA A 190 -7.92 8.00 10.89
C ALA A 190 -6.93 6.83 10.80
N LEU A 191 -5.65 7.06 11.11
CA LEU A 191 -4.63 6.00 11.16
C LEU A 191 -4.95 4.97 12.25
N TRP A 192 -5.32 5.42 13.45
CA TRP A 192 -5.65 4.52 14.56
C TRP A 192 -6.90 3.70 14.29
N SER A 193 -7.97 4.34 13.83
CA SER A 193 -9.23 3.70 13.50
C SER A 193 -9.03 2.49 12.57
N LYS A 194 -8.26 2.67 11.50
CA LYS A 194 -7.93 1.61 10.55
C LYS A 194 -7.04 0.53 11.19
N THR A 195 -6.03 0.94 11.96
CA THR A 195 -5.13 0.01 12.64
C THR A 195 -5.89 -0.86 13.63
N ALA A 196 -6.75 -0.26 14.45
CA ALA A 196 -7.55 -0.97 15.44
C ALA A 196 -8.50 -2.00 14.80
N ALA A 197 -9.14 -1.66 13.65
CA ALA A 197 -10.00 -2.59 12.92
C ALA A 197 -9.24 -3.84 12.44
N PHE A 198 -8.02 -3.66 11.92
CA PHE A 198 -7.19 -4.78 11.50
C PHE A 198 -6.68 -5.61 12.67
N LEU A 199 -6.31 -4.96 13.79
CA LEU A 199 -5.90 -5.67 15.02
C LEU A 199 -7.04 -6.53 15.56
N GLU A 200 -8.28 -6.03 15.53
CA GLU A 200 -9.46 -6.80 15.96
C GLU A 200 -9.70 -8.02 15.05
N ALA A 201 -9.56 -7.86 13.74
CA ALA A 201 -9.79 -8.92 12.77
C ALA A 201 -8.72 -10.02 12.83
N MET A 202 -7.46 -9.63 12.87
CA MET A 202 -6.33 -10.55 12.80
C MET A 202 -5.93 -11.09 14.19
N ARG A 203 -6.20 -10.33 15.26
CA ARG A 203 -5.82 -10.65 16.65
C ARG A 203 -4.36 -11.08 16.76
N PRO A 204 -3.42 -10.24 16.29
CA PRO A 204 -2.02 -10.53 16.47
C PRO A 204 -1.67 -10.49 17.95
N ASN A 205 -0.58 -11.14 18.31
CA ASN A 205 -0.06 -11.10 19.67
C ASN A 205 1.35 -10.50 19.71
N SER A 206 1.82 -10.27 20.91
CA SER A 206 3.12 -9.66 21.13
C SER A 206 4.33 -10.54 20.80
N ASP A 207 4.12 -11.81 20.49
CA ASP A 207 5.18 -12.73 20.05
C ASP A 207 5.27 -12.78 18.52
N ASP A 208 4.37 -12.05 17.81
CA ASP A 208 4.42 -11.99 16.37
C ASP A 208 5.63 -11.21 15.86
N VAL A 209 6.25 -11.76 14.82
CA VAL A 209 7.39 -11.18 14.11
C VAL A 209 6.93 -10.81 12.71
N TRP A 210 6.93 -9.51 12.41
CA TRP A 210 6.41 -8.94 11.18
C TRP A 210 7.52 -8.64 10.20
N LEU A 211 7.48 -9.19 9.00
CA LEU A 211 8.43 -8.81 7.94
C LEU A 211 7.92 -7.56 7.21
N ILE A 212 8.64 -6.45 7.33
CA ILE A 212 8.26 -5.16 6.75
C ILE A 212 9.15 -4.84 5.55
N TYR A 213 8.71 -5.24 4.37
CA TYR A 213 9.32 -4.87 3.09
C TYR A 213 8.39 -4.03 2.19
N PRO A 214 7.04 -4.10 2.33
CA PRO A 214 6.21 -3.13 1.63
C PRO A 214 6.61 -1.71 2.07
N PRO A 215 6.73 -0.75 1.12
CA PRO A 215 7.23 0.58 1.47
C PRO A 215 6.37 1.27 2.54
N MET A 216 7.00 1.74 3.61
CA MET A 216 6.33 2.49 4.70
C MET A 216 5.72 3.80 4.20
N ALA A 217 6.24 4.35 3.09
CA ALA A 217 5.69 5.52 2.41
C ALA A 217 4.32 5.27 1.75
N HIS A 218 3.91 4.00 1.63
CA HIS A 218 2.62 3.62 1.06
C HIS A 218 1.68 3.05 2.10
N GLY A 219 0.38 3.25 1.89
CA GLY A 219 -0.67 2.87 2.86
C GLY A 219 -0.61 1.41 3.32
N PHE A 220 -0.19 0.46 2.47
CA PHE A 220 -0.07 -0.95 2.86
C PHE A 220 1.10 -1.17 3.83
N GLY A 221 2.31 -0.73 3.47
CA GLY A 221 3.49 -0.85 4.33
C GLY A 221 3.34 -0.12 5.66
N LEU A 222 2.79 1.10 5.61
CA LEU A 222 2.48 1.88 6.81
C LEU A 222 1.56 1.11 7.77
N LYS A 223 0.48 0.50 7.26
CA LYS A 223 -0.45 -0.27 8.09
C LYS A 223 0.19 -1.48 8.74
N MET A 224 0.96 -2.26 7.98
CA MET A 224 1.69 -3.42 8.52
C MET A 224 2.63 -2.99 9.65
N THR A 225 3.33 -1.88 9.46
CA THR A 225 4.23 -1.31 10.46
C THR A 225 3.47 -0.90 11.73
N LEU A 226 2.35 -0.17 11.58
CA LEU A 226 1.54 0.27 12.72
C LEU A 226 0.88 -0.90 13.45
N MET A 227 0.37 -1.90 12.72
CA MET A 227 -0.21 -3.11 13.34
C MET A 227 0.83 -3.86 14.16
N GLY A 228 2.03 -4.07 13.61
CA GLY A 228 3.11 -4.75 14.30
C GLY A 228 3.55 -4.03 15.57
N LEU A 229 3.76 -2.71 15.52
CA LEU A 229 4.10 -1.93 16.71
C LEU A 229 2.98 -1.91 17.75
N ALA A 230 1.75 -1.63 17.32
CA ALA A 230 0.61 -1.51 18.22
C ALA A 230 0.21 -2.84 18.88
N SER A 231 0.53 -3.98 18.25
CA SER A 231 0.36 -5.30 18.86
C SER A 231 1.46 -5.68 19.85
N GLY A 232 2.52 -4.91 19.94
CA GLY A 232 3.70 -5.24 20.74
C GLY A 232 4.62 -6.27 20.08
N GLY A 233 4.43 -6.57 18.80
CA GLY A 233 5.25 -7.50 18.02
C GLY A 233 6.59 -6.90 17.60
N ARG A 234 7.48 -7.73 17.07
CA ARG A 234 8.78 -7.30 16.55
C ARG A 234 8.71 -7.07 15.04
N LEU A 235 9.22 -5.94 14.57
CA LEU A 235 9.34 -5.64 13.14
C LEU A 235 10.72 -6.04 12.63
N VAL A 236 10.78 -6.92 11.65
CA VAL A 236 11.97 -7.19 10.85
C VAL A 236 11.87 -6.36 9.58
N VAL A 237 12.68 -5.31 9.50
CA VAL A 237 12.60 -4.32 8.44
C VAL A 237 13.57 -4.65 7.32
N MET A 238 13.09 -4.58 6.08
CA MET A 238 13.87 -4.78 4.87
C MET A 238 13.75 -3.51 4.02
N ASP A 239 14.88 -2.92 3.67
CA ASP A 239 14.95 -1.65 2.91
C ASP A 239 14.41 -1.82 1.48
N ARG A 240 14.82 -2.91 0.83
CA ARG A 240 14.44 -3.24 -0.55
C ARG A 240 14.03 -4.71 -0.66
N PHE A 241 12.86 -4.94 -1.23
CA PHE A 241 12.37 -6.30 -1.44
C PHE A 241 13.27 -7.11 -2.36
N SER A 242 13.62 -8.31 -1.90
CA SER A 242 14.22 -9.36 -2.68
C SER A 242 13.57 -10.69 -2.25
N PRO A 243 13.07 -11.52 -3.18
CA PRO A 243 12.37 -12.74 -2.82
C PRO A 243 13.19 -13.70 -1.96
N SER A 244 14.47 -13.92 -2.34
CA SER A 244 15.37 -14.78 -1.58
C SER A 244 15.73 -14.17 -0.22
N GLY A 245 16.03 -12.85 -0.18
CA GLY A 245 16.33 -12.16 1.08
C GLY A 245 15.14 -12.16 2.04
N ALA A 246 13.90 -12.05 1.53
CA ALA A 246 12.70 -12.16 2.36
C ALA A 246 12.56 -13.57 2.95
N LEU A 247 12.81 -14.62 2.18
CA LEU A 247 12.79 -16.02 2.66
C LEU A 247 13.94 -16.32 3.64
N ASP A 248 15.14 -15.77 3.40
CA ASP A 248 16.24 -15.85 4.35
C ASP A 248 15.87 -15.21 5.70
N LEU A 249 15.24 -14.02 5.68
CA LEU A 249 14.76 -13.36 6.91
C LEU A 249 13.61 -14.12 7.58
N VAL A 250 12.69 -14.72 6.81
CA VAL A 250 11.64 -15.59 7.40
C VAL A 250 12.27 -16.70 8.22
N THR A 251 13.29 -17.35 7.68
CA THR A 251 14.00 -18.44 8.35
C THR A 251 14.81 -17.94 9.55
N ALA A 252 15.66 -16.94 9.35
CA ALA A 252 16.61 -16.48 10.36
C ALA A 252 15.91 -15.80 11.55
N GLU A 253 14.90 -14.99 11.27
CA GLU A 253 14.23 -14.17 12.27
C GLU A 253 12.92 -14.81 12.79
N ARG A 254 12.56 -16.00 12.30
CA ARG A 254 11.34 -16.72 12.68
C ARG A 254 10.09 -15.85 12.48
N VAL A 255 9.98 -15.24 11.30
CA VAL A 255 8.84 -14.37 10.94
C VAL A 255 7.53 -15.14 11.04
N THR A 256 6.51 -14.50 11.64
CA THR A 256 5.17 -15.09 11.80
C THR A 256 4.13 -14.42 10.90
N VAL A 257 4.37 -13.16 10.49
CA VAL A 257 3.45 -12.37 9.65
C VAL A 257 4.16 -11.93 8.38
N LEU A 258 3.67 -12.43 7.24
CA LEU A 258 4.21 -12.18 5.91
C LEU A 258 3.24 -11.32 5.09
N PRO A 259 3.41 -10.00 5.02
CA PRO A 259 2.63 -9.16 4.12
C PRO A 259 3.15 -9.30 2.68
N GLY A 260 2.27 -9.13 1.69
CA GLY A 260 2.71 -9.12 0.30
C GLY A 260 1.58 -8.92 -0.69
N THR A 261 1.89 -8.27 -1.82
CA THR A 261 1.00 -8.33 -2.98
C THR A 261 1.04 -9.73 -3.58
N PRO A 262 0.05 -10.14 -4.40
CA PRO A 262 0.10 -11.42 -5.11
C PRO A 262 1.41 -11.63 -5.89
N ALA A 263 1.98 -10.58 -6.47
CA ALA A 263 3.27 -10.65 -7.17
C ALA A 263 4.43 -11.01 -6.22
N HIS A 264 4.48 -10.39 -5.03
CA HIS A 264 5.49 -10.72 -4.03
C HIS A 264 5.38 -12.17 -3.56
N LEU A 265 4.15 -12.63 -3.27
CA LEU A 265 3.90 -14.03 -2.86
C LEU A 265 4.33 -15.01 -3.96
N ARG A 266 4.00 -14.74 -5.23
CA ARG A 266 4.43 -15.55 -6.36
C ARG A 266 5.95 -15.63 -6.44
N MET A 267 6.65 -14.48 -6.44
CA MET A 267 8.11 -14.45 -6.53
C MET A 267 8.79 -15.18 -5.37
N MET A 268 8.23 -15.15 -4.17
CA MET A 268 8.76 -15.91 -3.03
C MET A 268 8.51 -17.40 -3.19
N LEU A 269 7.30 -17.83 -3.59
CA LEU A 269 7.03 -19.25 -3.86
C LEU A 269 7.91 -19.83 -4.96
N ASP A 270 8.20 -19.06 -6.02
CA ASP A 270 9.09 -19.47 -7.10
C ASP A 270 10.57 -19.60 -6.66
N ARG A 271 10.95 -19.00 -5.53
CA ARG A 271 12.32 -19.02 -4.96
C ARG A 271 12.43 -19.85 -3.69
N LEU A 272 11.32 -20.39 -3.21
CA LEU A 272 11.31 -21.20 -2.00
C LEU A 272 12.08 -22.52 -2.24
N ASP A 273 13.07 -22.76 -1.41
CA ASP A 273 13.86 -23.98 -1.36
C ASP A 273 13.66 -24.60 0.03
N GLY A 274 12.96 -25.73 0.09
CA GLY A 274 12.61 -26.39 1.35
C GLY A 274 13.79 -26.97 2.12
N GLU A 275 14.97 -27.13 1.51
CA GLU A 275 16.20 -27.51 2.21
C GLU A 275 16.89 -26.31 2.88
N ARG A 276 16.69 -25.11 2.34
CA ARG A 276 17.31 -23.86 2.79
C ARG A 276 16.39 -23.01 3.67
N HIS A 277 15.10 -22.96 3.33
CA HIS A 277 14.17 -22.02 3.94
C HIS A 277 13.19 -22.76 4.87
N ASP A 278 13.21 -22.42 6.16
CA ASP A 278 12.21 -22.85 7.13
C ASP A 278 11.10 -21.80 7.25
N VAL A 279 9.93 -22.10 6.70
CA VAL A 279 8.75 -21.25 6.74
C VAL A 279 7.75 -21.67 7.84
N SER A 280 8.08 -22.63 8.68
CA SER A 280 7.19 -23.21 9.70
C SER A 280 6.76 -22.24 10.81
N SER A 281 7.46 -21.11 10.93
CA SER A 281 7.09 -20.03 11.86
C SER A 281 5.94 -19.17 11.37
N LEU A 282 5.67 -19.17 10.05
CA LEU A 282 4.61 -18.35 9.47
C LEU A 282 3.23 -18.75 10.02
N ARG A 283 2.44 -17.75 10.38
CA ARG A 283 1.05 -17.89 10.87
C ARG A 283 0.08 -17.14 9.98
N TRP A 284 0.46 -15.93 9.57
CA TRP A 284 -0.38 -15.04 8.78
C TRP A 284 0.28 -14.65 7.46
N GLY A 285 -0.49 -14.76 6.38
CA GLY A 285 -0.24 -14.05 5.14
C GLY A 285 -1.17 -12.85 5.05
N VAL A 286 -0.65 -11.67 4.70
CA VAL A 286 -1.48 -10.47 4.50
C VAL A 286 -1.34 -10.00 3.07
N SER A 287 -2.44 -9.98 2.30
CA SER A 287 -2.39 -9.58 0.90
C SER A 287 -3.32 -8.42 0.58
N ALA A 288 -2.86 -7.54 -0.30
CA ALA A 288 -3.55 -6.35 -0.73
C ALA A 288 -3.12 -5.89 -2.14
N ALA A 289 -3.69 -4.78 -2.59
CA ALA A 289 -3.33 -4.02 -3.79
C ALA A 289 -3.81 -4.59 -5.13
N SER A 290 -4.00 -5.87 -5.28
CA SER A 290 -4.57 -6.50 -6.49
C SER A 290 -5.32 -7.80 -6.14
N PRO A 291 -6.21 -8.28 -7.00
CA PRO A 291 -6.88 -9.55 -6.80
C PRO A 291 -5.89 -10.70 -6.63
N LEU A 292 -6.18 -11.62 -5.71
CA LEU A 292 -5.36 -12.81 -5.46
C LEU A 292 -5.92 -13.97 -6.29
N PRO A 293 -5.18 -14.47 -7.30
CA PRO A 293 -5.65 -15.59 -8.12
C PRO A 293 -5.86 -16.86 -7.29
N ALA A 294 -6.94 -17.60 -7.53
CA ALA A 294 -7.30 -18.79 -6.77
C ALA A 294 -6.15 -19.83 -6.74
N ALA A 295 -5.51 -20.08 -7.89
CA ALA A 295 -4.38 -21.01 -7.97
C ALA A 295 -3.17 -20.56 -7.11
N LEU A 296 -2.93 -19.24 -7.00
CA LEU A 296 -1.89 -18.71 -6.13
C LEU A 296 -2.28 -18.86 -4.65
N LEU A 297 -3.55 -18.60 -4.33
CA LEU A 297 -4.07 -18.75 -2.98
C LEU A 297 -3.95 -20.21 -2.49
N GLU A 298 -4.29 -21.19 -3.32
CA GLU A 298 -4.10 -22.61 -3.02
C GLU A 298 -2.65 -22.95 -2.74
N GLN A 299 -1.72 -22.43 -3.55
CA GLN A 299 -0.28 -22.62 -3.31
C GLN A 299 0.19 -21.97 -2.01
N VAL A 300 -0.28 -20.76 -1.69
CA VAL A 300 0.04 -20.08 -0.43
C VAL A 300 -0.41 -20.93 0.77
N TYR A 301 -1.63 -21.44 0.75
CA TYR A 301 -2.12 -22.32 1.82
C TYR A 301 -1.33 -23.64 1.91
N ALA A 302 -1.08 -24.29 0.77
CA ALA A 302 -0.42 -25.59 0.75
C ALA A 302 1.06 -25.53 1.15
N VAL A 303 1.75 -24.47 0.76
CA VAL A 303 3.22 -24.36 0.91
C VAL A 303 3.61 -23.57 2.16
N LEU A 304 2.93 -22.45 2.42
CA LEU A 304 3.27 -21.58 3.56
C LEU A 304 2.48 -21.92 4.82
N GLY A 305 1.34 -22.63 4.71
CA GLY A 305 0.52 -23.06 5.85
C GLY A 305 -0.08 -21.92 6.68
N VAL A 306 -0.26 -20.75 6.06
CA VAL A 306 -0.69 -19.52 6.75
C VAL A 306 -2.20 -19.35 6.74
N GLU A 307 -2.73 -18.63 7.74
CA GLU A 307 -4.04 -17.98 7.62
C GLU A 307 -3.89 -16.69 6.79
N MET A 308 -4.93 -16.32 6.04
CA MET A 308 -4.87 -15.15 5.18
C MET A 308 -5.76 -14.02 5.71
N LEU A 309 -5.18 -12.80 5.76
CA LEU A 309 -5.93 -11.56 5.81
C LEU A 309 -5.87 -10.93 4.41
N PHE A 310 -7.00 -10.83 3.74
CA PHE A 310 -7.10 -10.14 2.46
C PHE A 310 -7.69 -8.75 2.65
N ILE A 311 -7.03 -7.72 2.10
CA ILE A 311 -7.39 -6.31 2.29
C ILE A 311 -7.67 -5.69 0.92
N TYR A 312 -8.81 -5.02 0.79
CA TYR A 312 -9.12 -4.10 -0.30
C TYR A 312 -9.30 -2.70 0.25
N GLY A 313 -8.80 -1.71 -0.46
CA GLY A 313 -9.00 -0.32 -0.09
C GLY A 313 -8.15 0.65 -0.91
N CYS A 314 -8.27 1.91 -0.57
CA CYS A 314 -7.53 3.01 -1.20
C CYS A 314 -6.85 3.89 -0.13
N SER A 315 -5.88 4.67 -0.59
CA SER A 315 -5.15 5.59 0.28
C SER A 315 -6.04 6.65 0.91
N GLU A 316 -7.15 6.96 0.26
CA GLU A 316 -8.18 7.91 0.71
C GLU A 316 -8.94 7.45 1.96
N GLY A 317 -8.66 6.24 2.45
CA GLY A 317 -9.09 5.84 3.78
C GLY A 317 -10.16 4.78 3.86
N PHE A 318 -10.64 4.28 2.74
CA PHE A 318 -11.56 3.16 2.71
C PHE A 318 -10.83 1.81 2.74
N TYR A 319 -11.31 0.89 3.59
CA TYR A 319 -10.82 -0.49 3.64
C TYR A 319 -11.95 -1.46 3.94
N THR A 320 -11.96 -2.58 3.21
CA THR A 320 -12.62 -3.82 3.62
C THR A 320 -11.57 -4.91 3.74
N PHE A 321 -11.87 -5.91 4.53
CA PHE A 321 -10.98 -7.05 4.71
C PHE A 321 -11.77 -8.30 5.07
N THR A 322 -11.15 -9.46 4.86
CA THR A 322 -11.66 -10.75 5.31
C THR A 322 -10.53 -11.68 5.72
N THR A 323 -10.77 -12.46 6.76
CA THR A 323 -9.96 -13.60 7.18
C THR A 323 -10.69 -14.92 6.88
N ASP A 324 -11.93 -14.86 6.43
CA ASP A 324 -12.71 -16.04 6.09
C ASP A 324 -12.19 -16.65 4.78
N ARG A 325 -11.70 -17.89 4.86
CA ARG A 325 -11.13 -18.61 3.72
C ARG A 325 -12.15 -18.77 2.60
N ALA A 326 -13.40 -19.12 2.92
CA ALA A 326 -14.43 -19.30 1.91
C ALA A 326 -14.78 -17.99 1.20
N ASP A 327 -14.79 -16.85 1.92
CA ASP A 327 -14.98 -15.54 1.31
C ASP A 327 -13.83 -15.20 0.36
N ILE A 328 -12.56 -15.49 0.75
CA ILE A 328 -11.38 -15.24 -0.10
C ILE A 328 -11.41 -16.14 -1.35
N GLU A 329 -11.73 -17.43 -1.20
CA GLU A 329 -11.85 -18.39 -2.30
C GLU A 329 -12.99 -18.01 -3.26
N ALA A 330 -14.07 -17.40 -2.76
CA ALA A 330 -15.15 -16.84 -3.57
C ALA A 330 -14.76 -15.52 -4.28
N GLY A 331 -13.54 -15.00 -4.07
CA GLY A 331 -13.06 -13.76 -4.64
C GLY A 331 -13.67 -12.51 -4.00
N SER A 332 -14.16 -12.63 -2.76
CA SER A 332 -14.60 -11.49 -1.95
C SER A 332 -13.40 -10.75 -1.38
N VAL A 333 -13.52 -9.44 -1.29
CA VAL A 333 -12.54 -8.56 -0.63
C VAL A 333 -12.99 -8.15 0.78
N GLY A 334 -13.98 -8.84 1.31
CA GLY A 334 -14.54 -8.62 2.64
C GLY A 334 -16.03 -8.34 2.60
N ARG A 335 -16.61 -8.28 3.77
CA ARG A 335 -18.02 -7.94 3.91
C ARG A 335 -18.18 -6.43 3.98
N ARG A 336 -19.33 -5.94 3.54
CA ARG A 336 -19.78 -4.60 3.83
C ARG A 336 -19.56 -4.35 5.34
N PRO A 337 -18.91 -3.24 5.74
CA PRO A 337 -18.84 -2.91 7.15
C PRO A 337 -20.27 -2.75 7.66
N MET A 338 -20.76 -3.78 8.36
CA MET A 338 -22.02 -3.69 9.06
C MET A 338 -21.79 -2.84 10.30
N ASP A 339 -22.82 -2.16 10.78
CA ASP A 339 -22.84 -1.52 12.09
C ASP A 339 -22.49 -2.58 13.14
N GLY A 340 -21.18 -2.83 13.28
CA GLY A 340 -20.63 -3.81 14.20
C GLY A 340 -20.75 -3.32 15.63
N PRO A 341 -20.56 -4.21 16.62
CA PRO A 341 -20.52 -3.82 18.01
C PRO A 341 -19.52 -2.69 18.18
N ALA A 342 -19.85 -1.76 19.09
CA ALA A 342 -19.12 -0.54 19.36
C ALA A 342 -17.60 -0.77 19.34
N GLY A 343 -16.91 -0.21 18.36
CA GLY A 343 -15.47 -0.31 18.22
C GLY A 343 -14.97 -0.73 16.85
N THR A 344 -15.79 -1.31 15.99
CA THR A 344 -15.37 -1.50 14.61
C THR A 344 -15.52 -0.19 13.85
N PRO A 345 -14.42 0.46 13.61
CA PRO A 345 -14.39 1.57 12.71
C PRO A 345 -14.03 1.05 11.33
N ALA A 346 -14.92 0.36 10.76
CA ALA A 346 -15.10 0.61 9.37
C ALA A 346 -15.62 2.03 9.35
N ASP A 347 -14.72 2.99 9.22
CA ASP A 347 -15.01 4.41 9.35
C ASP A 347 -15.88 4.92 8.21
N GLY A 348 -16.76 4.10 7.69
CA GLY A 348 -17.58 4.50 6.60
C GLY A 348 -18.62 3.50 6.18
N HIS A 349 -19.55 3.98 5.43
CA HIS A 349 -20.56 3.22 4.77
C HIS A 349 -20.16 2.97 3.32
N VAL A 350 -20.21 1.72 2.86
CA VAL A 350 -19.90 1.33 1.48
C VAL A 350 -21.16 0.97 0.75
N GLU A 351 -21.33 1.50 -0.43
CA GLU A 351 -22.44 1.18 -1.33
C GLU A 351 -21.93 0.96 -2.75
N ILE A 352 -22.78 0.41 -3.58
CA ILE A 352 -22.56 0.33 -5.02
C ILE A 352 -23.46 1.37 -5.68
N ALA A 353 -22.86 2.39 -6.28
CA ALA A 353 -23.58 3.43 -7.00
C ALA A 353 -23.86 3.00 -8.44
N ALA A 354 -25.04 3.33 -8.94
CA ALA A 354 -25.40 3.11 -10.33
C ALA A 354 -24.48 3.92 -11.27
N LEU A 355 -24.07 3.30 -12.38
CA LEU A 355 -23.16 3.92 -13.36
C LEU A 355 -23.80 5.08 -14.17
N ASP A 356 -25.10 5.24 -14.07
CA ASP A 356 -25.89 6.34 -14.67
C ASP A 356 -26.19 7.48 -13.69
N GLY A 357 -25.70 7.37 -12.43
CA GLY A 357 -25.90 8.38 -11.40
C GLY A 357 -27.27 8.35 -10.73
N THR A 358 -28.08 7.30 -10.92
CA THR A 358 -29.46 7.23 -10.39
C THR A 358 -29.55 6.80 -8.91
N GLY A 359 -28.42 6.64 -8.21
CA GLY A 359 -28.35 6.26 -6.80
C GLY A 359 -27.72 4.89 -6.58
N SER A 360 -28.02 4.23 -5.44
CA SER A 360 -27.47 2.90 -5.13
C SER A 360 -28.20 1.78 -5.90
N VAL A 361 -27.47 0.71 -6.23
CA VAL A 361 -28.04 -0.46 -6.91
C VAL A 361 -28.39 -1.58 -5.94
N ALA A 362 -29.21 -2.52 -6.40
CA ALA A 362 -29.55 -3.72 -5.64
C ALA A 362 -28.35 -4.69 -5.53
N SER A 363 -28.44 -5.66 -4.60
CA SER A 363 -27.49 -6.76 -4.48
C SER A 363 -27.27 -7.48 -5.83
N GLY A 364 -26.04 -7.88 -6.09
CA GLY A 364 -25.62 -8.57 -7.32
C GLY A 364 -25.51 -7.66 -8.57
N VAL A 365 -25.91 -6.40 -8.51
CA VAL A 365 -25.84 -5.47 -9.64
C VAL A 365 -24.52 -4.74 -9.64
N LEU A 366 -23.84 -4.67 -10.82
CA LEU A 366 -22.58 -3.98 -11.03
C LEU A 366 -22.76 -2.46 -10.98
N GLY A 367 -21.90 -1.80 -10.22
CA GLY A 367 -21.83 -0.34 -10.17
C GLY A 367 -20.48 0.14 -9.66
N GLU A 368 -20.37 1.43 -9.37
CA GLU A 368 -19.16 1.99 -8.76
C GLU A 368 -19.19 1.81 -7.24
N ILE A 369 -18.08 1.34 -6.68
CA ILE A 369 -17.90 1.27 -5.23
C ILE A 369 -17.76 2.70 -4.72
N VAL A 370 -18.68 3.13 -3.87
CA VAL A 370 -18.65 4.43 -3.22
C VAL A 370 -18.59 4.29 -1.71
N TYR A 371 -17.99 5.25 -1.07
CA TYR A 371 -17.67 5.21 0.34
C TYR A 371 -17.95 6.55 1.02
N ARG A 372 -18.57 6.51 2.19
CA ARG A 372 -18.79 7.68 3.04
C ARG A 372 -18.02 7.51 4.35
N ALA A 373 -16.96 8.30 4.54
CA ALA A 373 -16.14 8.29 5.74
C ALA A 373 -16.78 9.07 6.89
N LYS A 374 -16.51 8.65 8.14
CA LYS A 374 -16.78 9.50 9.32
C LYS A 374 -15.86 10.71 9.36
N VAL A 375 -14.59 10.55 8.93
CA VAL A 375 -13.66 11.66 8.72
C VAL A 375 -13.63 11.94 7.22
N PRO A 376 -13.99 13.13 6.75
CA PRO A 376 -14.02 13.44 5.33
C PRO A 376 -12.66 13.22 4.68
N VAL A 377 -12.66 12.57 3.51
CA VAL A 377 -11.46 12.43 2.68
C VAL A 377 -11.02 13.80 2.20
N ARG A 378 -9.75 14.12 2.35
CA ARG A 378 -9.17 15.37 1.88
C ARG A 378 -7.88 15.12 1.14
N TYR A 379 -7.61 15.93 0.12
CA TYR A 379 -6.28 16.08 -0.45
C TYR A 379 -5.65 17.37 0.04
N TRP A 380 -4.34 17.37 0.15
CA TRP A 380 -3.60 18.58 0.53
C TRP A 380 -3.87 19.72 -0.46
N GLY A 381 -4.17 20.90 0.09
CA GLY A 381 -4.53 22.07 -0.72
C GLY A 381 -5.96 22.06 -1.31
N GLN A 382 -6.78 21.05 -0.95
CA GLN A 382 -8.18 20.98 -1.40
C GLN A 382 -9.10 20.84 -0.19
N GLU A 383 -10.33 21.33 -0.33
CA GLU A 383 -11.42 21.01 0.60
C GLU A 383 -11.81 19.53 0.50
N SER A 384 -12.78 19.08 1.28
CA SER A 384 -13.22 17.67 1.29
C SER A 384 -13.51 17.15 -0.12
N VAL A 385 -13.05 15.94 -0.41
CA VAL A 385 -13.28 15.26 -1.68
C VAL A 385 -14.52 14.40 -1.58
N GLY A 386 -15.39 14.49 -2.57
CA GLY A 386 -16.61 13.69 -2.67
C GLY A 386 -17.82 14.52 -3.10
N VAL A 387 -18.84 13.84 -3.58
CA VAL A 387 -20.13 14.42 -3.93
C VAL A 387 -21.11 14.03 -2.83
N ASP A 388 -21.78 14.99 -2.22
CA ASP A 388 -22.75 14.77 -1.13
C ASP A 388 -22.20 13.91 0.04
N GLY A 389 -20.89 14.02 0.32
CA GLY A 389 -20.20 13.26 1.35
C GLY A 389 -19.82 11.83 0.97
N TRP A 390 -20.04 11.41 -0.27
CA TRP A 390 -19.57 10.15 -0.83
C TRP A 390 -18.27 10.33 -1.61
N TYR A 391 -17.31 9.48 -1.32
CA TYR A 391 -16.09 9.36 -2.11
C TYR A 391 -16.28 8.28 -3.18
N HIS A 392 -16.05 8.65 -4.42
CA HIS A 392 -16.10 7.77 -5.58
C HIS A 392 -14.72 7.13 -5.77
N THR A 393 -14.62 5.80 -5.56
CA THR A 393 -13.33 5.10 -5.60
C THR A 393 -12.76 4.97 -7.01
N GLY A 394 -13.62 5.05 -8.01
CA GLY A 394 -13.29 4.70 -9.38
C GLY A 394 -13.19 3.18 -9.62
N ASP A 395 -13.44 2.37 -8.60
CA ASP A 395 -13.46 0.91 -8.72
C ASP A 395 -14.90 0.43 -8.93
N LEU A 396 -15.05 -0.60 -9.75
CA LEU A 396 -16.32 -1.27 -10.00
C LEU A 396 -16.47 -2.48 -9.09
N GLY A 397 -17.67 -2.71 -8.62
CA GLY A 397 -17.94 -3.87 -7.77
C GLY A 397 -19.40 -4.26 -7.71
N ILE A 398 -19.63 -5.34 -7.01
CA ILE A 398 -20.96 -5.81 -6.58
C ILE A 398 -20.91 -6.12 -5.09
N ILE A 399 -22.05 -6.00 -4.42
CA ILE A 399 -22.28 -6.60 -3.11
C ILE A 399 -23.27 -7.74 -3.36
N ASP A 400 -22.89 -8.97 -2.99
CA ASP A 400 -23.76 -10.14 -3.18
C ASP A 400 -24.84 -10.24 -2.08
N ASP A 401 -25.70 -11.27 -2.19
CA ASP A 401 -26.80 -11.47 -1.25
C ASP A 401 -26.34 -11.81 0.17
N GLU A 402 -25.10 -12.30 0.33
CA GLU A 402 -24.45 -12.56 1.62
C GLU A 402 -23.73 -11.31 2.18
N GLY A 403 -23.81 -10.17 1.49
CA GLY A 403 -23.18 -8.89 1.88
C GLY A 403 -21.67 -8.83 1.61
N ARG A 404 -21.13 -9.73 0.78
CA ARG A 404 -19.72 -9.75 0.41
C ARG A 404 -19.46 -8.78 -0.73
N LEU A 405 -18.43 -7.96 -0.59
CA LEU A 405 -17.96 -7.05 -1.64
C LEU A 405 -17.01 -7.79 -2.60
N HIS A 406 -17.28 -7.66 -3.88
CA HIS A 406 -16.43 -8.17 -4.96
C HIS A 406 -16.00 -7.02 -5.86
N VAL A 407 -14.70 -6.82 -6.02
CA VAL A 407 -14.15 -5.86 -6.99
C VAL A 407 -14.17 -6.50 -8.37
N ARG A 408 -14.68 -5.75 -9.35
CA ARG A 408 -14.87 -6.22 -10.74
C ARG A 408 -14.10 -5.37 -11.76
N GLY A 409 -13.27 -4.42 -11.30
CA GLY A 409 -12.44 -3.58 -12.16
C GLY A 409 -12.48 -2.12 -11.81
N ARG A 410 -12.17 -1.26 -12.78
CA ARG A 410 -12.17 0.20 -12.63
C ARG A 410 -13.05 0.87 -13.65
N THR A 411 -13.67 1.99 -13.28
CA THR A 411 -14.49 2.80 -14.18
C THR A 411 -13.72 3.30 -15.41
N LYS A 412 -12.41 3.56 -15.25
CA LYS A 412 -11.49 3.95 -16.33
C LYS A 412 -10.90 2.77 -17.12
N GLU A 413 -11.09 1.56 -16.67
CA GLU A 413 -10.63 0.31 -17.28
C GLU A 413 -11.83 -0.46 -17.87
N LEU A 414 -12.78 0.30 -18.42
CA LEU A 414 -13.91 -0.24 -19.15
C LEU A 414 -13.66 -0.09 -20.64
N VAL A 415 -13.95 -1.14 -21.41
CA VAL A 415 -14.10 -1.03 -22.85
C VAL A 415 -15.56 -0.69 -23.15
N ASN A 416 -15.80 0.44 -23.82
CA ASN A 416 -17.15 0.85 -24.22
C ASN A 416 -17.51 0.26 -25.58
N ARG A 417 -17.83 -1.02 -25.57
CA ARG A 417 -18.10 -1.81 -26.78
C ARG A 417 -19.53 -1.60 -27.28
N GLY A 418 -19.72 -0.71 -28.24
CA GLY A 418 -21.04 -0.45 -28.80
C GLY A 418 -22.08 0.03 -27.79
N GLY A 419 -21.66 0.82 -26.79
CA GLY A 419 -22.51 1.28 -25.69
C GLY A 419 -22.58 0.33 -24.48
N LEU A 420 -22.06 -0.89 -24.59
CA LEU A 420 -21.96 -1.83 -23.47
C LEU A 420 -20.61 -1.66 -22.77
N LYS A 421 -20.64 -1.43 -21.46
CA LYS A 421 -19.42 -1.29 -20.64
C LYS A 421 -18.92 -2.67 -20.22
N VAL A 422 -17.71 -3.04 -20.68
CA VAL A 422 -17.07 -4.32 -20.36
C VAL A 422 -15.86 -4.08 -19.49
N SER A 423 -15.82 -4.73 -18.31
CA SER A 423 -14.67 -4.63 -17.40
C SER A 423 -13.47 -5.40 -17.96
N CYS A 424 -12.33 -4.73 -18.10
CA CYS A 424 -11.07 -5.38 -18.46
C CYS A 424 -10.71 -6.50 -17.48
N VAL A 425 -10.83 -6.23 -16.19
CA VAL A 425 -10.48 -7.18 -15.12
C VAL A 425 -11.37 -8.44 -15.15
N GLU A 426 -12.65 -8.31 -15.48
CA GLU A 426 -13.54 -9.46 -15.60
C GLU A 426 -13.08 -10.41 -16.72
N VAL A 427 -12.69 -9.85 -17.85
CA VAL A 427 -12.20 -10.64 -18.99
C VAL A 427 -10.81 -11.20 -18.73
N GLU A 428 -9.91 -10.42 -18.10
CA GLU A 428 -8.58 -10.86 -17.64
C GLU A 428 -8.68 -12.04 -16.68
N THR A 429 -9.58 -11.96 -15.70
CA THR A 429 -9.80 -13.05 -14.73
C THR A 429 -10.29 -14.33 -15.42
N ALA A 430 -11.21 -14.21 -16.36
CA ALA A 430 -11.70 -15.36 -17.11
C ALA A 430 -10.63 -15.99 -18.01
N LEU A 431 -9.78 -15.16 -18.65
CA LEU A 431 -8.63 -15.63 -19.42
C LEU A 431 -7.60 -16.34 -18.55
N GLY A 432 -7.25 -15.74 -17.40
CA GLY A 432 -6.27 -16.30 -16.45
C GLY A 432 -6.72 -17.62 -15.80
N ALA A 433 -8.01 -17.98 -15.86
CA ALA A 433 -8.51 -19.28 -15.43
C ALA A 433 -8.31 -20.40 -16.49
N LEU A 434 -7.92 -20.04 -17.71
CA LEU A 434 -7.69 -21.02 -18.78
C LEU A 434 -6.27 -21.63 -18.64
N PRO A 435 -6.12 -22.97 -18.67
CA PRO A 435 -4.81 -23.62 -18.56
C PRO A 435 -3.77 -23.21 -19.60
N ALA A 436 -4.23 -22.74 -20.78
CA ALA A 436 -3.35 -22.28 -21.86
C ALA A 436 -2.78 -20.86 -21.64
N VAL A 437 -3.27 -20.11 -20.65
CA VAL A 437 -2.94 -18.70 -20.43
C VAL A 437 -2.10 -18.56 -19.16
N ALA A 438 -0.86 -18.07 -19.31
CA ALA A 438 0.01 -17.76 -18.19
C ALA A 438 -0.26 -16.37 -17.60
N ASP A 439 -0.53 -15.37 -18.46
CA ASP A 439 -0.89 -14.00 -18.08
C ASP A 439 -1.75 -13.37 -19.19
N ALA A 440 -2.59 -12.39 -18.84
CA ALA A 440 -3.44 -11.71 -19.81
C ALA A 440 -3.68 -10.25 -19.41
N ALA A 441 -3.84 -9.40 -20.40
CA ALA A 441 -4.25 -8.00 -20.22
C ALA A 441 -5.26 -7.59 -21.29
N ILE A 442 -6.30 -6.90 -20.86
CA ILE A 442 -7.39 -6.39 -21.70
C ILE A 442 -7.29 -4.87 -21.80
N PHE A 443 -7.55 -4.32 -22.98
CA PHE A 443 -7.52 -2.89 -23.22
C PHE A 443 -8.47 -2.51 -24.35
N PRO A 444 -8.96 -1.25 -24.38
CA PRO A 444 -9.78 -0.76 -25.47
C PRO A 444 -8.95 -0.58 -26.75
N VAL A 445 -9.49 -1.01 -27.88
CA VAL A 445 -8.92 -0.79 -29.20
C VAL A 445 -9.94 0.00 -30.04
N PRO A 446 -9.55 1.09 -30.71
CA PRO A 446 -10.47 1.83 -31.57
C PRO A 446 -11.12 0.93 -32.62
N ASP A 447 -12.43 1.04 -32.80
CA ASP A 447 -13.22 0.31 -33.78
C ASP A 447 -14.25 1.23 -34.46
N GLN A 448 -14.37 1.15 -35.78
CA GLN A 448 -15.22 2.06 -36.54
C GLN A 448 -16.72 1.82 -36.34
N VAL A 449 -17.10 0.61 -35.93
CA VAL A 449 -18.52 0.21 -35.76
C VAL A 449 -18.92 0.26 -34.29
N LEU A 450 -18.06 -0.24 -33.42
CA LEU A 450 -18.34 -0.38 -32.00
C LEU A 450 -17.88 0.83 -31.15
N GLY A 451 -17.14 1.77 -31.75
CA GLY A 451 -16.41 2.81 -31.08
C GLY A 451 -15.13 2.24 -30.44
N GLU A 452 -15.30 1.27 -29.54
CA GLU A 452 -14.20 0.48 -28.97
C GLU A 452 -14.47 -1.03 -29.11
N ALA A 453 -13.42 -1.77 -29.41
CA ALA A 453 -13.38 -3.23 -29.41
C ALA A 453 -12.51 -3.73 -28.24
N ILE A 454 -12.72 -4.97 -27.83
CA ILE A 454 -11.97 -5.61 -26.75
C ILE A 454 -10.68 -6.20 -27.33
N GLY A 455 -9.53 -5.60 -27.00
CA GLY A 455 -8.20 -6.14 -27.30
C GLY A 455 -7.70 -7.00 -26.15
N ALA A 456 -7.12 -8.16 -26.46
CA ALA A 456 -6.49 -9.06 -25.51
C ALA A 456 -5.02 -9.28 -25.86
N CYS A 457 -4.10 -8.94 -24.94
CA CYS A 457 -2.74 -9.45 -24.95
C CYS A 457 -2.67 -10.68 -24.05
N VAL A 458 -2.09 -11.77 -24.52
CA VAL A 458 -2.00 -13.04 -23.80
C VAL A 458 -0.58 -13.56 -23.85
N VAL A 459 -0.09 -14.00 -22.67
CA VAL A 459 1.13 -14.79 -22.55
C VAL A 459 0.73 -16.27 -22.52
N SER A 460 1.29 -17.07 -23.44
CA SER A 460 1.01 -18.51 -23.46
C SER A 460 1.65 -19.23 -22.27
N ALA A 461 0.92 -20.18 -21.69
CA ALA A 461 1.48 -21.08 -20.68
C ALA A 461 2.45 -22.12 -21.30
N ASP A 462 2.26 -22.43 -22.58
CA ASP A 462 3.16 -23.30 -23.37
C ASP A 462 3.53 -22.54 -24.66
N PRO A 463 4.78 -22.08 -24.79
CA PRO A 463 5.22 -21.33 -25.97
C PRO A 463 5.08 -22.11 -27.29
N ASP A 464 5.10 -23.43 -27.24
CA ASP A 464 4.98 -24.29 -28.42
C ASP A 464 3.51 -24.61 -28.78
N ALA A 465 2.55 -24.28 -27.92
CA ALA A 465 1.14 -24.51 -28.17
C ALA A 465 0.47 -23.23 -28.75
N PRO A 466 -0.09 -23.32 -29.97
CA PRO A 466 -0.72 -22.16 -30.59
C PRO A 466 -2.00 -21.75 -29.86
N ILE A 467 -2.10 -20.47 -29.50
CA ILE A 467 -3.33 -19.85 -29.00
C ILE A 467 -3.93 -19.01 -30.12
N ASP A 468 -5.19 -19.24 -30.44
CA ASP A 468 -5.92 -18.42 -31.40
C ASP A 468 -7.19 -17.81 -30.76
N LEU A 469 -7.71 -16.78 -31.40
CA LEU A 469 -8.84 -16.00 -30.90
C LEU A 469 -10.13 -16.85 -30.80
N GLU A 470 -10.38 -17.72 -31.75
CA GLU A 470 -11.62 -18.53 -31.77
C GLU A 470 -11.57 -19.65 -30.71
N GLY A 471 -10.41 -20.25 -30.48
CA GLY A 471 -10.17 -21.19 -29.39
C GLY A 471 -10.38 -20.56 -28.02
N LEU A 472 -9.83 -19.35 -27.79
CA LEU A 472 -10.07 -18.58 -26.58
C LEU A 472 -11.54 -18.22 -26.39
N LYS A 473 -12.22 -17.74 -27.43
CA LYS A 473 -13.66 -17.46 -27.38
C LYS A 473 -14.48 -18.70 -27.05
N ALA A 474 -14.14 -19.84 -27.64
CA ALA A 474 -14.83 -21.10 -27.36
C ALA A 474 -14.67 -21.50 -25.88
N ALA A 475 -13.48 -21.39 -25.33
CA ALA A 475 -13.20 -21.69 -23.92
C ALA A 475 -13.93 -20.73 -22.95
N LEU A 476 -14.03 -19.44 -23.32
CA LEU A 476 -14.66 -18.43 -22.49
C LEU A 476 -16.20 -18.45 -22.52
N ARG A 477 -16.84 -19.16 -23.44
CA ARG A 477 -18.31 -19.17 -23.60
C ARG A 477 -19.08 -19.66 -22.37
N THR A 478 -18.44 -20.41 -21.51
CA THR A 478 -19.05 -20.91 -20.25
C THR A 478 -18.96 -19.93 -19.10
N SER A 479 -18.04 -18.95 -19.19
CA SER A 479 -17.73 -18.00 -18.10
C SER A 479 -18.08 -16.55 -18.43
N LEU A 480 -18.16 -16.18 -19.73
CA LEU A 480 -18.41 -14.80 -20.16
C LEU A 480 -19.59 -14.69 -21.12
N ALA A 481 -20.36 -13.63 -20.97
CA ALA A 481 -21.40 -13.27 -21.93
C ALA A 481 -20.79 -12.88 -23.29
N ARG A 482 -21.52 -13.11 -24.38
CA ARG A 482 -21.05 -12.92 -25.77
C ARG A 482 -20.46 -11.52 -26.04
N HIS A 483 -21.03 -10.48 -25.46
CA HIS A 483 -20.56 -9.11 -25.67
C HIS A 483 -19.23 -8.78 -24.95
N LYS A 484 -18.78 -9.65 -24.04
CA LYS A 484 -17.53 -9.51 -23.30
C LYS A 484 -16.37 -10.30 -23.92
N MET A 485 -16.60 -11.01 -25.04
CA MET A 485 -15.57 -11.78 -25.71
C MET A 485 -14.53 -10.85 -26.35
N PRO A 486 -13.23 -11.19 -26.31
CA PRO A 486 -12.20 -10.46 -27.02
C PRO A 486 -12.49 -10.39 -28.52
N ASP A 487 -12.28 -9.22 -29.12
CA ASP A 487 -12.43 -8.99 -30.56
C ASP A 487 -11.10 -9.15 -31.30
N ARG A 488 -9.98 -8.84 -30.63
CA ARG A 488 -8.61 -8.93 -31.18
C ARG A 488 -7.68 -9.60 -30.17
N LEU A 489 -6.68 -10.33 -30.67
CA LEU A 489 -5.72 -11.08 -29.87
C LEU A 489 -4.28 -10.78 -30.32
N TRP A 490 -3.40 -10.55 -29.36
CA TRP A 490 -1.95 -10.50 -29.51
C TRP A 490 -1.31 -11.47 -28.55
N ILE A 491 -0.41 -12.31 -29.05
CA ILE A 491 0.44 -13.17 -28.21
C ILE A 491 1.72 -12.40 -27.94
N VAL A 492 2.08 -12.26 -26.68
CA VAL A 492 3.23 -11.49 -26.21
C VAL A 492 4.08 -12.32 -25.24
N ASP A 493 5.37 -12.00 -25.14
CA ASP A 493 6.28 -12.69 -24.21
C ASP A 493 6.02 -12.28 -22.75
N ALA A 494 5.58 -11.05 -22.51
CA ALA A 494 5.27 -10.54 -21.19
C ALA A 494 4.25 -9.41 -21.22
N ILE A 495 3.43 -9.29 -20.20
CA ILE A 495 2.55 -8.14 -19.98
C ILE A 495 3.32 -7.02 -19.30
N PRO A 496 3.41 -5.81 -19.87
CA PRO A 496 4.07 -4.68 -19.23
C PRO A 496 3.36 -4.29 -17.92
N ARG A 497 4.16 -4.03 -16.88
CA ARG A 497 3.66 -3.68 -15.56
C ARG A 497 4.34 -2.43 -15.01
N THR A 498 3.61 -1.67 -14.22
CA THR A 498 4.13 -0.54 -13.46
C THR A 498 5.09 -1.03 -12.35
N LYS A 499 5.85 -0.12 -11.73
CA LYS A 499 6.72 -0.42 -10.57
C LYS A 499 5.97 -1.10 -9.41
N LEU A 500 4.67 -0.90 -9.28
CA LEU A 500 3.80 -1.52 -8.27
C LEU A 500 3.21 -2.87 -8.72
N GLY A 501 3.64 -3.41 -9.87
CA GLY A 501 3.17 -4.70 -10.39
C GLY A 501 1.79 -4.65 -11.08
N LYS A 502 1.17 -3.47 -11.25
CA LYS A 502 -0.10 -3.31 -11.97
C LYS A 502 0.14 -3.33 -13.49
N ILE A 503 -0.83 -3.83 -14.26
CA ILE A 503 -0.78 -3.79 -15.72
C ILE A 503 -0.64 -2.35 -16.21
N ASP A 504 0.38 -2.10 -17.05
CA ASP A 504 0.58 -0.81 -17.70
C ASP A 504 -0.15 -0.80 -19.07
N ARG A 505 -1.42 -0.42 -19.04
CA ARG A 505 -2.27 -0.39 -20.24
C ARG A 505 -1.85 0.68 -21.26
N ALA A 506 -1.14 1.72 -20.83
CA ALA A 506 -0.60 2.72 -21.75
C ALA A 506 0.55 2.14 -22.57
N ALA A 507 1.45 1.40 -21.93
CA ALA A 507 2.53 0.69 -22.61
C ALA A 507 1.98 -0.41 -23.54
N LEU A 508 0.93 -1.14 -23.15
CA LEU A 508 0.27 -2.13 -24.02
C LEU A 508 -0.22 -1.53 -25.34
N SER A 509 -0.90 -0.38 -25.29
CA SER A 509 -1.40 0.28 -26.49
C SER A 509 -0.30 0.62 -27.50
N THR A 510 0.91 0.90 -27.01
CA THR A 510 2.08 1.20 -27.84
C THR A 510 2.69 -0.09 -28.41
N THR A 511 2.75 -1.17 -27.62
CA THR A 511 3.32 -2.47 -28.02
C THR A 511 2.52 -3.13 -29.16
N VAL A 512 1.20 -2.94 -29.19
CA VAL A 512 0.34 -3.55 -30.24
C VAL A 512 0.10 -2.65 -31.44
N ALA A 513 0.53 -1.39 -31.40
CA ALA A 513 0.48 -0.46 -32.55
C ALA A 513 1.72 -0.56 -33.44
N SER A 514 2.77 -1.26 -33.02
CA SER A 514 4.00 -1.58 -33.74
C SER A 514 3.89 -2.94 -34.43
#